data_a238b83cef7932583d64343cfa929a45
#
_entry.id   a238b83cef7932583d64343cfa929a45
#
_cell.length_a   1.000
_cell.length_b   1.000
_cell.length_c   1.000
_cell.angle_alpha   90.00
_cell.angle_beta   90.00
_cell.angle_gamma   90.00
#
_symmetry.space_group_name_H-M   'P 1'
#
loop_
_entity.id
_entity.type
_entity.pdbx_description
1 polymer ?
#
loop_
_entity_poly.entity_id
_entity_poly.type
_entity_poly.pdbx_seq_one_letter_code
_entity_poly.pdbx_strand_id
1 'polypeptide(L)'
;VRALSRVYVSHLAGRSVFDADGEPVGRIRDIVVSMGAGDSAPRVLGLVLEMQMHGRRRVFLPIGRVTSIENNQVISTGLVNMRHFQQRAGETLVLTELLDRQVTLKATGETATVRDVALEPERAGKDMALTKLFVQKAAKGGLRRRGESLTVDWDAVEGLEVSGVQGAAELVAALDKLHAADLAHVMHELSPKRRGEVAAALDDERLADVMEELPEDDQVEILGELESERAADVLEAMDPDDAADLLGELSADEAERLLALMEPQDANPVRRLLTYREDTAGGLMNSDPIILLPNATVAEALALVRDEERTPANASLVFVTRAPTETPTGRYLGAVHIQRLLREPPMALVSAAVDVELEPLAPDTMLNEVTAYMATYNLVAVPVVDADDRLLGAVTVDDVLDHLLPDDWRMRQGKHPHDELPPEAREVVELLEEQDAGTAGLERTGTGTGTGTEAGEG
;
A
#
# COMPACT_ATOMS: atom_id res chain seq x y z
N VAL A 1 -22.65 1.60 -0.82
CA VAL A 1 -21.64 1.53 0.24
C VAL A 1 -22.17 2.38 1.39
N ARG A 2 -22.49 1.77 2.56
CA ARG A 2 -22.86 2.53 3.76
C ARG A 2 -21.57 3.08 4.35
N ALA A 3 -21.53 4.38 4.62
CA ALA A 3 -20.39 5.03 5.26
C ALA A 3 -20.11 4.35 6.60
N LEU A 4 -18.84 4.04 6.87
CA LEU A 4 -18.36 3.59 8.17
C LEU A 4 -18.79 4.64 9.22
N SER A 5 -19.35 4.21 10.33
CA SER A 5 -19.79 5.09 11.41
C SER A 5 -18.73 5.12 12.51
N ARG A 6 -18.72 6.19 13.33
CA ARG A 6 -17.85 6.25 14.53
C ARG A 6 -17.92 4.96 15.33
N VAL A 7 -16.76 4.35 15.60
CA VAL A 7 -16.63 3.11 16.38
C VAL A 7 -15.59 3.30 17.48
N TYR A 8 -15.88 2.83 18.69
CA TYR A 8 -14.91 2.79 19.78
C TYR A 8 -14.09 1.50 19.72
N VAL A 9 -12.79 1.62 19.95
CA VAL A 9 -11.83 0.52 19.88
C VAL A 9 -12.16 -0.62 20.84
N SER A 10 -12.65 -0.29 22.05
CA SER A 10 -13.12 -1.28 23.01
C SER A 10 -14.26 -2.16 22.48
N HIS A 11 -15.06 -1.65 21.55
CA HIS A 11 -16.14 -2.41 20.92
C HIS A 11 -15.63 -3.37 19.83
N LEU A 12 -14.45 -3.13 19.27
CA LEU A 12 -13.81 -3.98 18.27
C LEU A 12 -12.97 -5.10 18.90
N ALA A 13 -12.37 -4.83 20.05
CA ALA A 13 -11.52 -5.77 20.75
C ALA A 13 -12.19 -7.14 20.95
N GLY A 14 -11.55 -8.21 20.50
CA GLY A 14 -12.03 -9.59 20.61
C GLY A 14 -13.19 -9.96 19.68
N ARG A 15 -13.68 -9.05 18.84
CA ARG A 15 -14.76 -9.33 17.87
C ARG A 15 -14.27 -10.22 16.74
N SER A 16 -15.22 -10.96 16.17
CA SER A 16 -14.95 -11.80 15.01
C SER A 16 -15.03 -10.96 13.73
N VAL A 17 -14.10 -11.23 12.83
CA VAL A 17 -14.11 -10.75 11.45
C VAL A 17 -14.63 -11.86 10.57
N PHE A 18 -15.48 -11.50 9.62
CA PHE A 18 -16.09 -12.42 8.65
C PHE A 18 -15.70 -11.96 7.24
N ASP A 19 -15.59 -12.94 6.35
CA ASP A 19 -15.47 -12.66 4.92
C ASP A 19 -16.82 -12.27 4.28
N ALA A 20 -16.81 -12.06 2.96
CA ALA A 20 -18.01 -11.69 2.21
C ALA A 20 -19.08 -12.79 2.19
N ASP A 21 -18.70 -14.05 2.38
CA ASP A 21 -19.58 -15.23 2.42
C ASP A 21 -20.10 -15.51 3.83
N GLY A 22 -19.63 -14.77 4.83
CA GLY A 22 -20.03 -14.91 6.23
C GLY A 22 -19.23 -15.96 7.01
N GLU A 23 -18.14 -16.47 6.44
CA GLU A 23 -17.23 -17.38 7.14
C GLU A 23 -16.31 -16.58 8.11
N PRO A 24 -15.96 -17.15 9.27
CA PRO A 24 -15.14 -16.48 10.25
C PRO A 24 -13.66 -16.50 9.84
N VAL A 25 -13.09 -15.32 9.60
CA VAL A 25 -11.68 -15.12 9.27
C VAL A 25 -10.79 -15.15 10.52
N GLY A 26 -11.21 -14.49 11.60
CA GLY A 26 -10.42 -14.42 12.83
C GLY A 26 -11.06 -13.50 13.89
N ARG A 27 -10.31 -13.18 14.96
CA ARG A 27 -10.75 -12.27 16.03
C ARG A 27 -9.78 -11.11 16.17
N ILE A 28 -10.30 -9.89 16.27
CA ILE A 28 -9.50 -8.68 16.44
C ILE A 28 -8.76 -8.73 17.78
N ARG A 29 -7.44 -8.59 17.71
CA ARG A 29 -6.54 -8.49 18.87
C ARG A 29 -6.05 -7.10 19.11
N ASP A 30 -5.76 -6.35 18.06
CA ASP A 30 -5.34 -4.96 18.15
C ASP A 30 -5.71 -4.20 16.88
N ILE A 31 -5.46 -2.90 16.90
CA ILE A 31 -5.63 -2.00 15.77
C ILE A 31 -4.28 -1.31 15.55
N VAL A 32 -3.79 -1.36 14.33
CA VAL A 32 -2.52 -0.73 13.95
C VAL A 32 -2.81 0.66 13.42
N VAL A 33 -2.07 1.64 13.90
CA VAL A 33 -2.17 3.02 13.44
C VAL A 33 -0.78 3.58 13.16
N SER A 34 -0.70 4.48 12.18
CA SER A 34 0.44 5.36 11.98
C SER A 34 0.17 6.66 12.73
N MET A 35 1.14 7.10 13.53
CA MET A 35 1.03 8.37 14.27
C MET A 35 1.18 9.53 13.29
N GLY A 36 0.25 10.48 13.33
CA GLY A 36 0.32 11.70 12.54
C GLY A 36 1.42 12.66 13.05
N ALA A 37 1.86 13.56 12.17
CA ALA A 37 2.78 14.63 12.57
C ALA A 37 2.11 15.64 13.51
N GLY A 38 2.77 16.00 14.59
CA GLY A 38 2.28 16.97 15.56
C GLY A 38 0.91 16.61 16.15
N ASP A 39 -0.06 17.52 16.04
CA ASP A 39 -1.42 17.37 16.57
C ASP A 39 -2.37 16.60 15.62
N SER A 40 -1.87 16.05 14.48
CA SER A 40 -2.69 15.33 13.53
C SER A 40 -3.19 14.01 14.09
N ALA A 41 -4.45 13.66 13.81
CA ALA A 41 -5.06 12.41 14.23
C ALA A 41 -4.36 11.21 13.54
N PRO A 42 -3.98 10.15 14.29
CA PRO A 42 -3.38 8.96 13.73
C PRO A 42 -4.28 8.28 12.70
N ARG A 43 -3.69 7.82 11.62
CA ARG A 43 -4.38 7.07 10.57
C ARG A 43 -4.41 5.58 10.92
N VAL A 44 -5.54 4.93 10.68
CA VAL A 44 -5.68 3.49 10.88
C VAL A 44 -5.12 2.76 9.67
N LEU A 45 -4.10 1.93 9.87
CA LEU A 45 -3.51 1.08 8.84
C LEU A 45 -4.29 -0.23 8.68
N GLY A 46 -4.70 -0.85 9.79
CA GLY A 46 -5.41 -2.12 9.73
C GLY A 46 -5.71 -2.74 11.10
N LEU A 47 -6.08 -4.01 11.07
CA LEU A 47 -6.46 -4.79 12.23
C LEU A 47 -5.49 -5.98 12.41
N VAL A 48 -5.07 -6.24 13.64
CA VAL A 48 -4.37 -7.49 13.98
C VAL A 48 -5.41 -8.52 14.36
N LEU A 49 -5.48 -9.60 13.61
CA LEU A 49 -6.40 -10.72 13.84
C LEU A 49 -5.68 -11.90 14.48
N GLU A 50 -6.35 -12.59 15.37
CA GLU A 50 -5.94 -13.90 15.86
C GLU A 50 -6.77 -14.99 15.19
N MET A 51 -6.10 -15.85 14.43
CA MET A 51 -6.71 -17.00 13.76
C MET A 51 -6.46 -18.29 14.56
N GLN A 52 -7.43 -19.20 14.51
CA GLN A 52 -7.33 -20.54 15.16
C GLN A 52 -7.05 -21.63 14.12
N MET A 53 -5.94 -21.53 13.39
CA MET A 53 -5.50 -22.58 12.46
C MET A 53 -4.15 -23.14 12.94
N HIS A 54 -4.13 -24.41 13.36
CA HIS A 54 -2.92 -25.15 13.80
C HIS A 54 -2.00 -24.39 14.78
N GLY A 55 -2.59 -23.60 15.70
CA GLY A 55 -1.94 -22.71 16.65
C GLY A 55 -2.56 -21.29 16.61
N ARG A 56 -2.26 -20.48 17.61
CA ARG A 56 -2.70 -19.06 17.63
C ARG A 56 -1.77 -18.25 16.75
N ARG A 57 -2.20 -17.89 15.55
CA ARG A 57 -1.45 -17.04 14.64
C ARG A 57 -2.05 -15.61 14.63
N ARG A 58 -1.20 -14.60 14.71
CA ARG A 58 -1.60 -13.20 14.51
C ARG A 58 -1.30 -12.83 13.08
N VAL A 59 -2.27 -12.24 12.38
CA VAL A 59 -2.17 -11.82 10.98
C VAL A 59 -2.67 -10.39 10.87
N PHE A 60 -2.20 -9.68 9.85
CA PHE A 60 -2.60 -8.29 9.57
C PHE A 60 -3.71 -8.27 8.51
N LEU A 61 -4.74 -7.46 8.76
CA LEU A 61 -5.81 -7.15 7.81
C LEU A 61 -5.79 -5.65 7.53
N PRO A 62 -5.38 -5.18 6.35
CA PRO A 62 -5.42 -3.78 5.96
C PRO A 62 -6.82 -3.18 6.10
N ILE A 63 -6.90 -1.90 6.49
CA ILE A 63 -8.20 -1.24 6.70
C ILE A 63 -8.99 -1.09 5.39
N GLY A 64 -8.33 -0.96 4.25
CA GLY A 64 -8.93 -0.91 2.92
C GLY A 64 -9.71 -2.17 2.56
N ARG A 65 -9.35 -3.32 3.13
CA ARG A 65 -10.05 -4.61 2.97
C ARG A 65 -11.25 -4.78 3.91
N VAL A 66 -11.50 -3.85 4.82
CA VAL A 66 -12.67 -3.84 5.69
C VAL A 66 -13.83 -3.14 4.97
N THR A 67 -14.85 -3.91 4.64
CA THR A 67 -16.02 -3.42 3.88
C THR A 67 -17.13 -2.84 4.77
N SER A 68 -17.27 -3.33 6.00
CA SER A 68 -18.28 -2.85 6.95
C SER A 68 -17.89 -3.14 8.39
N ILE A 69 -18.20 -2.19 9.27
CA ILE A 69 -18.15 -2.33 10.73
C ILE A 69 -19.55 -2.03 11.25
N GLU A 70 -20.38 -3.05 11.43
CA GLU A 70 -21.76 -2.90 11.91
C GLU A 70 -22.14 -3.96 12.94
N ASN A 71 -23.02 -3.63 13.88
CA ASN A 71 -23.64 -4.56 14.83
C ASN A 71 -22.67 -5.52 15.55
N ASN A 72 -21.49 -5.03 15.98
CA ASN A 72 -20.45 -5.84 16.61
C ASN A 72 -19.76 -6.87 15.69
N GLN A 73 -19.85 -6.73 14.38
CA GLN A 73 -19.18 -7.57 13.39
C GLN A 73 -18.37 -6.70 12.44
N VAL A 74 -17.25 -7.22 12.01
CA VAL A 74 -16.42 -6.63 10.96
C VAL A 74 -16.48 -7.57 9.76
N ILE A 75 -16.78 -7.01 8.60
CA ILE A 75 -16.83 -7.75 7.34
C ILE A 75 -15.66 -7.27 6.50
N SER A 76 -14.91 -8.22 5.97
CA SER A 76 -13.77 -7.97 5.08
C SER A 76 -14.02 -8.56 3.68
N THR A 77 -13.15 -8.27 2.74
CA THR A 77 -13.16 -8.88 1.41
C THR A 77 -12.80 -10.37 1.41
N GLY A 78 -12.41 -10.93 2.56
CA GLY A 78 -12.02 -12.34 2.72
C GLY A 78 -10.53 -12.63 2.46
N LEU A 79 -9.85 -11.76 1.76
CA LEU A 79 -8.40 -11.90 1.53
C LEU A 79 -7.63 -11.39 2.75
N VAL A 80 -7.00 -12.30 3.48
CA VAL A 80 -6.16 -11.99 4.64
C VAL A 80 -4.78 -12.58 4.38
N ASN A 81 -3.76 -11.75 4.47
CA ASN A 81 -2.38 -12.25 4.42
C ASN A 81 -2.14 -13.18 5.62
N MET A 82 -1.80 -14.42 5.36
CA MET A 82 -1.65 -15.47 6.38
C MET A 82 -0.32 -15.39 7.14
N ARG A 83 0.50 -14.35 6.88
CA ARG A 83 1.79 -14.16 7.55
C ARG A 83 1.63 -13.75 9.00
N HIS A 84 2.64 -14.04 9.80
CA HIS A 84 2.66 -13.64 11.19
C HIS A 84 2.85 -12.11 11.27
N PHE A 85 1.92 -11.42 11.91
CA PHE A 85 2.02 -9.98 12.12
C PHE A 85 3.28 -9.62 12.94
N GLN A 86 4.07 -8.72 12.41
CA GLN A 86 5.18 -8.06 13.11
C GLN A 86 4.94 -6.56 13.09
N GLN A 87 5.01 -5.91 14.24
CA GLN A 87 4.86 -4.47 14.36
C GLN A 87 6.09 -3.77 13.78
N ARG A 88 5.88 -2.80 12.91
CA ARG A 88 6.94 -2.05 12.21
C ARG A 88 7.31 -0.77 12.97
N ALA A 89 8.45 -0.18 12.59
CA ALA A 89 8.82 1.15 13.07
C ALA A 89 7.78 2.19 12.60
N GLY A 90 7.28 3.01 13.51
CA GLY A 90 6.23 4.00 13.22
C GLY A 90 4.79 3.50 13.40
N GLU A 91 4.56 2.20 13.52
CA GLU A 91 3.27 1.64 13.88
C GLU A 91 3.04 1.66 15.39
N THR A 92 1.81 1.93 15.79
CA THR A 92 1.39 1.90 17.19
C THR A 92 0.17 1.00 17.36
N LEU A 93 0.21 0.10 18.34
CA LEU A 93 -0.88 -0.79 18.68
C LEU A 93 -1.83 -0.11 19.67
N VAL A 94 -3.05 0.17 19.24
CA VAL A 94 -3.98 1.01 20.00
C VAL A 94 -4.39 0.38 21.34
N LEU A 95 -4.75 -0.91 21.34
CA LEU A 95 -5.17 -1.61 22.57
C LEU A 95 -3.99 -1.85 23.52
N THR A 96 -2.84 -2.20 22.98
CA THR A 96 -1.65 -2.54 23.76
C THR A 96 -0.89 -1.31 24.23
N GLU A 97 -0.79 -0.26 23.41
CA GLU A 97 0.15 0.84 23.65
C GLU A 97 -0.51 2.19 23.97
N LEU A 98 -1.75 2.45 23.50
CA LEU A 98 -2.43 3.73 23.75
C LEU A 98 -3.43 3.67 24.90
N LEU A 99 -4.11 2.54 25.11
CA LEU A 99 -5.01 2.40 26.24
C LEU A 99 -4.20 2.40 27.55
N ASP A 100 -4.82 2.90 28.60
CA ASP A 100 -4.26 3.07 29.95
C ASP A 100 -3.03 4.00 30.04
N ARG A 101 -2.63 4.66 28.94
CA ARG A 101 -1.62 5.73 29.00
C ARG A 101 -2.11 6.93 29.79
N GLN A 102 -1.17 7.58 30.46
CA GLN A 102 -1.37 8.88 31.06
C GLN A 102 -1.10 9.99 30.06
N VAL A 103 -2.02 10.91 29.93
CA VAL A 103 -1.96 12.08 29.06
C VAL A 103 -2.23 13.36 29.85
N THR A 104 -1.75 14.48 29.36
CA THR A 104 -2.01 15.80 29.91
C THR A 104 -3.03 16.53 29.04
N LEU A 105 -4.12 17.01 29.64
CA LEU A 105 -5.12 17.82 28.93
C LEU A 105 -4.58 19.23 28.67
N LYS A 106 -4.41 19.63 27.41
CA LYS A 106 -3.87 20.97 27.04
C LYS A 106 -4.65 22.12 27.65
N ALA A 107 -5.98 21.98 27.77
CA ALA A 107 -6.85 23.04 28.27
C ALA A 107 -6.73 23.28 29.79
N THR A 108 -6.39 22.26 30.60
CA THR A 108 -6.41 22.34 32.05
C THR A 108 -5.07 22.03 32.73
N GLY A 109 -4.12 21.43 31.99
CA GLY A 109 -2.88 20.89 32.54
C GLY A 109 -3.07 19.69 33.47
N GLU A 110 -4.28 19.13 33.56
CA GLU A 110 -4.59 17.99 34.42
C GLU A 110 -4.21 16.66 33.73
N THR A 111 -3.67 15.74 34.52
CA THR A 111 -3.38 14.38 34.05
C THR A 111 -4.65 13.54 34.01
N ALA A 112 -4.80 12.79 32.91
CA ALA A 112 -5.89 11.85 32.70
C ALA A 112 -5.35 10.54 32.10
N THR A 113 -6.11 9.46 32.24
CA THR A 113 -5.76 8.14 31.68
C THR A 113 -6.66 7.85 30.48
N VAL A 114 -6.10 7.43 29.35
CA VAL A 114 -6.85 7.02 28.17
C VAL A 114 -7.57 5.71 28.45
N ARG A 115 -8.90 5.69 28.30
CA ARG A 115 -9.74 4.52 28.55
C ARG A 115 -10.33 3.91 27.29
N ASP A 116 -10.50 4.71 26.25
CA ASP A 116 -10.98 4.25 24.97
C ASP A 116 -10.61 5.27 23.88
N VAL A 117 -10.66 4.84 22.63
CA VAL A 117 -10.35 5.67 21.46
C VAL A 117 -11.46 5.50 20.43
N ALA A 118 -11.85 6.58 19.75
CA ALA A 118 -12.85 6.55 18.70
C ALA A 118 -12.19 6.62 17.30
N LEU A 119 -12.56 5.66 16.46
CA LEU A 119 -12.26 5.61 15.05
C LEU A 119 -13.37 6.31 14.28
N GLU A 120 -13.03 7.22 13.40
CA GLU A 120 -13.98 7.91 12.50
C GLU A 120 -13.46 7.87 11.06
N PRO A 121 -14.36 7.73 10.07
CA PRO A 121 -13.95 7.79 8.67
C PRO A 121 -13.49 9.21 8.32
N GLU A 122 -12.42 9.32 7.56
CA GLU A 122 -12.00 10.58 6.96
C GLU A 122 -12.95 11.04 5.86
N ARG A 123 -12.97 12.37 5.59
CA ARG A 123 -14.00 13.00 4.75
C ARG A 123 -14.00 12.56 3.29
N ALA A 124 -12.99 11.88 2.82
CA ALA A 124 -12.77 11.63 1.39
C ALA A 124 -12.62 10.17 0.96
N GLY A 125 -12.70 9.15 1.86
CA GLY A 125 -12.44 7.77 1.42
C GLY A 125 -12.83 6.66 2.40
N LYS A 126 -12.25 5.49 2.20
CA LYS A 126 -12.33 4.31 3.08
C LYS A 126 -11.44 4.45 4.34
N ASP A 127 -10.58 5.47 4.38
CA ASP A 127 -9.60 5.68 5.44
C ASP A 127 -10.27 6.05 6.76
N MET A 128 -9.70 5.57 7.87
CA MET A 128 -10.17 5.82 9.22
C MET A 128 -9.06 6.47 10.04
N ALA A 129 -9.44 7.40 10.92
CA ALA A 129 -8.51 8.06 11.83
C ALA A 129 -8.98 7.97 13.28
N LEU A 130 -8.02 8.07 14.22
CA LEU A 130 -8.30 8.21 15.65
C LEU A 130 -8.58 9.68 15.98
N THR A 131 -9.85 10.06 16.04
CA THR A 131 -10.21 11.47 16.19
C THR A 131 -10.48 11.89 17.62
N LYS A 132 -10.93 10.97 18.48
CA LYS A 132 -11.32 11.28 19.86
C LYS A 132 -10.82 10.26 20.85
N LEU A 133 -10.48 10.76 22.04
CA LEU A 133 -10.06 9.99 23.18
C LEU A 133 -11.12 10.07 24.28
N PHE A 134 -11.46 8.93 24.85
CA PHE A 134 -12.22 8.85 26.10
C PHE A 134 -11.21 8.73 27.24
N VAL A 135 -11.10 9.77 28.04
CA VAL A 135 -10.10 9.87 29.11
C VAL A 135 -10.77 9.97 30.50
N GLN A 136 -10.10 9.47 31.50
CA GLN A 136 -10.53 9.54 32.90
C GLN A 136 -9.51 10.32 33.70
N LYS A 137 -9.92 11.45 34.28
CA LYS A 137 -9.09 12.25 35.20
C LYS A 137 -8.72 11.48 36.45
N ALA A 138 -7.55 11.78 37.01
CA ALA A 138 -7.18 11.26 38.33
C ALA A 138 -8.20 11.70 39.40
N ALA A 139 -8.56 10.80 40.27
CA ALA A 139 -9.52 11.11 41.35
C ALA A 139 -8.93 12.13 42.33
N LYS A 140 -9.52 13.30 42.45
CA LYS A 140 -9.18 14.29 43.50
C LYS A 140 -9.87 13.88 44.78
N GLY A 141 -9.19 13.15 45.69
CA GLY A 141 -9.58 12.88 47.05
C GLY A 141 -10.41 11.62 47.31
N GLY A 142 -9.91 10.75 48.23
CA GLY A 142 -10.62 9.67 48.91
C GLY A 142 -10.85 8.38 48.11
N LEU A 143 -10.61 7.26 48.75
CA LEU A 143 -10.49 5.86 48.24
C LEU A 143 -11.68 5.29 47.44
N ARG A 144 -12.72 6.02 47.05
CA ARG A 144 -13.94 5.49 46.39
C ARG A 144 -14.60 6.38 45.33
N ARG A 145 -13.97 7.44 44.82
CA ARG A 145 -14.55 8.21 43.70
C ARG A 145 -13.79 7.92 42.42
N ARG A 146 -14.48 7.36 41.43
CA ARG A 146 -13.98 7.33 40.04
C ARG A 146 -13.78 8.77 39.58
N GLY A 147 -12.63 9.08 38.96
CA GLY A 147 -12.38 10.37 38.35
C GLY A 147 -13.41 10.69 37.26
N GLU A 148 -13.57 11.95 36.98
CA GLU A 148 -14.44 12.46 35.91
C GLU A 148 -13.97 11.90 34.55
N SER A 149 -14.92 11.39 33.77
CA SER A 149 -14.64 10.89 32.41
C SER A 149 -15.02 11.95 31.38
N LEU A 150 -14.15 12.18 30.42
CA LEU A 150 -14.31 13.19 29.38
C LEU A 150 -14.02 12.55 28.02
N THR A 151 -14.71 13.03 26.98
CA THR A 151 -14.31 12.78 25.58
C THR A 151 -13.66 14.04 25.05
N VAL A 152 -12.43 13.92 24.59
CA VAL A 152 -11.62 15.03 24.07
C VAL A 152 -11.18 14.72 22.66
N ASP A 153 -10.87 15.74 21.89
CA ASP A 153 -10.28 15.56 20.56
C ASP A 153 -8.82 15.12 20.71
N TRP A 154 -8.30 14.45 19.67
CA TRP A 154 -6.92 13.94 19.68
C TRP A 154 -5.91 15.06 19.98
N ASP A 155 -6.07 16.20 19.33
CA ASP A 155 -5.22 17.39 19.46
C ASP A 155 -5.33 18.12 20.82
N ALA A 156 -6.32 17.75 21.65
CA ALA A 156 -6.54 18.35 22.97
C ALA A 156 -5.69 17.74 24.09
N VAL A 157 -4.85 16.76 23.80
CA VAL A 157 -3.99 16.07 24.78
C VAL A 157 -2.51 16.16 24.39
N GLU A 158 -1.65 15.96 25.37
CA GLU A 158 -0.19 15.79 25.22
C GLU A 158 0.26 14.52 25.94
N GLY A 159 1.41 13.96 25.52
CA GLY A 159 2.00 12.77 26.17
C GLY A 159 1.57 11.45 25.56
N LEU A 160 0.95 11.45 24.38
CA LEU A 160 0.75 10.24 23.57
C LEU A 160 1.96 9.88 22.71
N GLU A 161 2.96 10.76 22.68
CA GLU A 161 4.16 10.57 21.89
C GLU A 161 4.96 9.36 22.38
N VAL A 162 5.27 8.44 21.47
CA VAL A 162 6.22 7.35 21.73
C VAL A 162 7.61 7.97 21.62
N SER A 163 8.29 8.16 22.76
CA SER A 163 9.61 8.78 22.83
C SER A 163 10.59 8.02 21.92
N GLY A 164 11.08 8.69 20.89
CA GLY A 164 12.04 8.19 19.90
C GLY A 164 11.55 8.19 18.44
N VAL A 165 10.27 8.49 18.17
CA VAL A 165 9.64 8.35 16.85
C VAL A 165 9.17 9.69 16.27
N GLN A 166 9.39 10.82 16.96
CA GLN A 166 8.82 12.09 16.52
C GLN A 166 9.30 12.50 15.11
N GLY A 167 10.59 12.37 14.82
CA GLY A 167 11.13 12.64 13.49
C GLY A 167 10.68 11.64 12.42
N ALA A 168 10.54 10.35 12.78
CA ALA A 168 10.08 9.32 11.84
C ALA A 168 8.59 9.45 11.53
N ALA A 169 7.75 9.81 12.52
CA ALA A 169 6.31 10.00 12.30
C ALA A 169 6.00 11.26 11.46
N GLU A 170 6.76 12.34 11.66
CA GLU A 170 6.66 13.55 10.82
C GLU A 170 7.08 13.25 9.39
N LEU A 171 8.15 12.48 9.20
CA LEU A 171 8.61 12.04 7.91
C LEU A 171 7.56 11.18 7.20
N VAL A 172 7.04 10.12 7.83
CA VAL A 172 6.00 9.25 7.26
C VAL A 172 4.76 10.06 6.88
N ALA A 173 4.29 10.97 7.74
CA ALA A 173 3.13 11.81 7.43
C ALA A 173 3.37 12.81 6.29
N ALA A 174 4.62 13.20 6.04
CA ALA A 174 4.99 14.00 4.87
C ALA A 174 5.08 13.15 3.60
N LEU A 175 5.64 11.93 3.71
CA LEU A 175 5.74 10.95 2.63
C LEU A 175 4.37 10.49 2.12
N ASP A 176 3.39 10.29 3.02
CA ASP A 176 2.02 9.88 2.67
C ASP A 176 1.26 10.90 1.78
N LYS A 177 1.71 12.15 1.74
CA LYS A 177 1.08 13.21 0.93
C LYS A 177 1.60 13.26 -0.51
N LEU A 178 2.75 12.66 -0.79
CA LEU A 178 3.36 12.68 -2.12
C LEU A 178 2.68 11.67 -3.04
N HIS A 179 2.65 11.94 -4.33
CA HIS A 179 2.39 10.89 -5.32
C HIS A 179 3.56 9.89 -5.34
N ALA A 180 3.31 8.65 -5.77
CA ALA A 180 4.33 7.61 -5.82
C ALA A 180 5.56 8.05 -6.63
N ALA A 181 5.34 8.61 -7.82
CA ALA A 181 6.40 9.11 -8.69
C ALA A 181 7.22 10.27 -8.06
N ASP A 182 6.57 11.20 -7.32
CA ASP A 182 7.29 12.29 -6.61
C ASP A 182 8.15 11.73 -5.47
N LEU A 183 7.62 10.74 -4.75
CA LEU A 183 8.34 10.08 -3.67
C LEU A 183 9.50 9.22 -4.20
N ALA A 184 9.32 8.52 -5.30
CA ALA A 184 10.38 7.78 -5.98
C ALA A 184 11.53 8.71 -6.38
N HIS A 185 11.21 9.88 -6.94
CA HIS A 185 12.22 10.89 -7.26
C HIS A 185 13.01 11.35 -6.02
N VAL A 186 12.33 11.64 -4.91
CA VAL A 186 12.99 11.98 -3.64
C VAL A 186 13.87 10.82 -3.16
N MET A 187 13.37 9.59 -3.18
CA MET A 187 14.13 8.41 -2.73
C MET A 187 15.37 8.15 -3.57
N HIS A 188 15.30 8.36 -4.89
CA HIS A 188 16.45 8.25 -5.78
C HIS A 188 17.59 9.22 -5.41
N GLU A 189 17.26 10.47 -5.04
CA GLU A 189 18.23 11.48 -4.63
C GLU A 189 18.89 11.18 -3.27
N LEU A 190 18.30 10.30 -2.46
CA LEU A 190 18.82 9.94 -1.14
C LEU A 190 20.04 9.01 -1.24
N SER A 191 20.89 9.06 -0.20
CA SER A 191 21.92 8.02 -0.03
C SER A 191 21.26 6.65 0.20
N PRO A 192 21.92 5.52 -0.18
CA PRO A 192 21.40 4.17 0.01
C PRO A 192 20.86 3.92 1.43
N LYS A 193 21.61 4.30 2.45
CA LYS A 193 21.21 4.15 3.84
C LYS A 193 19.88 4.87 4.14
N ARG A 194 19.73 6.13 3.66
CA ARG A 194 18.51 6.91 3.89
C ARG A 194 17.34 6.37 3.10
N ARG A 195 17.59 5.91 1.88
CA ARG A 195 16.59 5.23 1.05
C ARG A 195 16.02 4.02 1.76
N GLY A 196 16.87 3.16 2.33
CA GLY A 196 16.47 2.02 3.15
C GLY A 196 15.70 2.42 4.41
N GLU A 197 16.07 3.51 5.11
CA GLU A 197 15.33 4.03 6.27
C GLU A 197 13.91 4.51 5.87
N VAL A 198 13.76 5.19 4.73
CA VAL A 198 12.46 5.61 4.18
C VAL A 198 11.65 4.39 3.78
N ALA A 199 12.23 3.45 3.02
CA ALA A 199 11.57 2.21 2.63
C ALA A 199 11.10 1.38 3.85
N ALA A 200 11.89 1.39 4.94
CA ALA A 200 11.52 0.73 6.19
C ALA A 200 10.33 1.41 6.90
N ALA A 201 10.11 2.70 6.68
CA ALA A 201 9.04 3.47 7.31
C ALA A 201 7.69 3.39 6.57
N LEU A 202 7.71 3.10 5.26
CA LEU A 202 6.51 2.94 4.44
C LEU A 202 5.81 1.60 4.74
N ASP A 203 4.49 1.54 4.57
CA ASP A 203 3.77 0.26 4.50
C ASP A 203 4.04 -0.45 3.15
N ASP A 204 3.69 -1.72 3.03
CA ASP A 204 4.08 -2.53 1.88
C ASP A 204 3.36 -2.11 0.61
N GLU A 205 2.07 -1.74 0.67
CA GLU A 205 1.28 -1.24 -0.45
C GLU A 205 1.92 0.06 -0.99
N ARG A 206 2.24 1.00 -0.08
CA ARG A 206 2.85 2.27 -0.46
C ARG A 206 4.28 2.11 -0.98
N LEU A 207 5.04 1.18 -0.41
CA LEU A 207 6.39 0.89 -0.89
C LEU A 207 6.35 0.25 -2.27
N ALA A 208 5.39 -0.63 -2.55
CA ALA A 208 5.17 -1.22 -3.87
C ALA A 208 4.92 -0.13 -4.92
N ASP A 209 3.92 0.76 -4.68
CA ASP A 209 3.62 1.89 -5.59
C ASP A 209 4.86 2.75 -5.91
N VAL A 210 5.71 2.97 -4.91
CA VAL A 210 6.93 3.78 -5.08
C VAL A 210 8.01 3.02 -5.80
N MET A 211 8.14 1.71 -5.55
CA MET A 211 9.13 0.88 -6.23
C MET A 211 8.84 0.77 -7.73
N GLU A 212 7.59 0.67 -8.14
CA GLU A 212 7.17 0.67 -9.57
C GLU A 212 7.62 1.94 -10.32
N GLU A 213 7.84 3.03 -9.60
CA GLU A 213 8.29 4.32 -10.17
C GLU A 213 9.80 4.57 -10.04
N LEU A 214 10.54 3.70 -9.33
CA LEU A 214 11.99 3.80 -9.14
C LEU A 214 12.76 3.16 -10.31
N PRO A 215 14.01 3.62 -10.59
CA PRO A 215 14.92 2.88 -11.46
C PRO A 215 15.22 1.47 -10.91
N GLU A 216 15.41 0.51 -11.80
CA GLU A 216 15.70 -0.90 -11.48
C GLU A 216 16.83 -1.09 -10.47
N ASP A 217 17.95 -0.37 -10.63
CA ASP A 217 19.10 -0.42 -9.71
C ASP A 217 18.68 -0.07 -8.27
N ASP A 218 17.81 0.93 -8.09
CA ASP A 218 17.31 1.36 -6.78
C ASP A 218 16.30 0.37 -6.21
N GLN A 219 15.45 -0.20 -7.06
CA GLN A 219 14.49 -1.25 -6.69
C GLN A 219 15.22 -2.48 -6.14
N VAL A 220 16.25 -2.97 -6.87
CA VAL A 220 17.09 -4.11 -6.46
C VAL A 220 17.79 -3.82 -5.14
N GLU A 221 18.35 -2.60 -4.96
CA GLU A 221 19.01 -2.20 -3.72
C GLU A 221 18.04 -2.24 -2.53
N ILE A 222 16.86 -1.61 -2.66
CA ILE A 222 15.83 -1.60 -1.61
C ILE A 222 15.39 -3.02 -1.28
N LEU A 223 15.05 -3.81 -2.30
CA LEU A 223 14.59 -5.19 -2.11
C LEU A 223 15.62 -6.04 -1.39
N GLY A 224 16.91 -5.84 -1.71
CA GLY A 224 18.04 -6.54 -1.07
C GLY A 224 18.27 -6.17 0.40
N GLU A 225 17.84 -4.98 0.83
CA GLU A 225 17.93 -4.53 2.22
C GLU A 225 16.74 -4.96 3.08
N LEU A 226 15.59 -5.33 2.46
CA LEU A 226 14.43 -5.82 3.18
C LEU A 226 14.63 -7.24 3.69
N GLU A 227 14.00 -7.56 4.82
CA GLU A 227 13.87 -8.96 5.24
C GLU A 227 13.07 -9.74 4.19
N SER A 228 13.48 -10.98 3.88
CA SER A 228 12.93 -11.77 2.76
C SER A 228 11.40 -11.94 2.82
N GLU A 229 10.82 -12.05 4.03
CA GLU A 229 9.37 -12.11 4.20
C GLU A 229 8.70 -10.80 3.79
N ARG A 230 9.28 -9.65 4.17
CA ARG A 230 8.78 -8.33 3.78
C ARG A 230 8.98 -8.04 2.29
N ALA A 231 10.14 -8.42 1.75
CA ALA A 231 10.40 -8.30 0.31
C ALA A 231 9.34 -9.01 -0.52
N ALA A 232 8.91 -10.19 -0.08
CA ALA A 232 7.83 -10.92 -0.73
C ALA A 232 6.45 -10.26 -0.49
N ASP A 233 6.18 -9.62 0.68
CA ASP A 233 4.94 -8.85 0.92
C ASP A 233 4.83 -7.64 -0.03
N VAL A 234 5.96 -6.95 -0.26
CA VAL A 234 6.02 -5.82 -1.21
C VAL A 234 5.78 -6.30 -2.64
N LEU A 235 6.45 -7.38 -3.07
CA LEU A 235 6.24 -7.97 -4.40
C LEU A 235 4.79 -8.46 -4.62
N GLU A 236 4.08 -8.90 -3.58
CA GLU A 236 2.66 -9.25 -3.66
C GLU A 236 1.75 -8.02 -3.84
N ALA A 237 2.21 -6.86 -3.37
CA ALA A 237 1.47 -5.61 -3.47
C ALA A 237 1.72 -4.88 -4.80
N MET A 238 2.80 -5.21 -5.52
CA MET A 238 3.11 -4.67 -6.86
C MET A 238 2.18 -5.23 -7.94
N ASP A 239 2.07 -4.50 -9.05
CA ASP A 239 1.49 -5.05 -10.26
C ASP A 239 2.33 -6.27 -10.70
N PRO A 240 1.72 -7.37 -11.17
CA PRO A 240 2.45 -8.62 -11.44
C PRO A 240 3.54 -8.53 -12.50
N ASP A 241 3.42 -7.63 -13.46
CA ASP A 241 4.41 -7.34 -14.49
C ASP A 241 5.62 -6.60 -13.89
N ASP A 242 5.41 -5.55 -13.11
CA ASP A 242 6.49 -4.83 -12.40
C ASP A 242 7.24 -5.76 -11.43
N ALA A 243 6.50 -6.61 -10.71
CA ALA A 243 7.12 -7.62 -9.85
C ALA A 243 7.93 -8.67 -10.66
N ALA A 244 7.50 -9.02 -11.87
CA ALA A 244 8.23 -9.94 -12.75
C ALA A 244 9.49 -9.29 -13.28
N ASP A 245 9.44 -8.04 -13.74
CA ASP A 245 10.59 -7.29 -14.23
C ASP A 245 11.65 -7.15 -13.13
N LEU A 246 11.26 -6.71 -11.93
CA LEU A 246 12.18 -6.63 -10.79
C LEU A 246 12.80 -7.98 -10.42
N LEU A 247 12.04 -9.06 -10.43
CA LEU A 247 12.56 -10.41 -10.16
C LEU A 247 13.46 -10.92 -11.29
N GLY A 248 13.26 -10.44 -12.53
CA GLY A 248 14.12 -10.71 -13.68
C GLY A 248 15.54 -10.20 -13.48
N GLU A 249 15.72 -9.07 -12.79
CA GLU A 249 17.01 -8.47 -12.45
C GLU A 249 17.78 -9.24 -11.36
N LEU A 250 17.11 -10.11 -10.62
CA LEU A 250 17.72 -10.91 -9.56
C LEU A 250 18.32 -12.22 -10.09
N SER A 251 19.18 -12.84 -9.27
CA SER A 251 19.61 -14.21 -9.56
C SER A 251 18.40 -15.17 -9.51
N ALA A 252 18.38 -16.18 -10.38
CA ALA A 252 17.28 -17.17 -10.41
C ALA A 252 17.02 -17.85 -9.05
N ASP A 253 18.06 -18.04 -8.23
CA ASP A 253 17.95 -18.61 -6.88
C ASP A 253 17.28 -17.63 -5.89
N GLU A 254 17.48 -16.33 -6.06
CA GLU A 254 16.85 -15.28 -5.24
C GLU A 254 15.40 -15.07 -5.63
N ALA A 255 15.14 -14.94 -6.92
CA ALA A 255 13.79 -14.82 -7.46
C ALA A 255 12.91 -16.00 -6.98
N GLU A 256 13.38 -17.25 -7.12
CA GLU A 256 12.60 -18.41 -6.69
C GLU A 256 12.43 -18.47 -5.16
N ARG A 257 13.39 -17.97 -4.37
CA ARG A 257 13.23 -17.87 -2.91
C ARG A 257 12.13 -16.89 -2.52
N LEU A 258 12.08 -15.72 -3.16
CA LEU A 258 11.05 -14.72 -2.93
C LEU A 258 9.69 -15.22 -3.39
N LEU A 259 9.61 -15.78 -4.60
CA LEU A 259 8.39 -16.39 -5.14
C LEU A 259 7.86 -17.54 -4.27
N ALA A 260 8.74 -18.28 -3.57
CA ALA A 260 8.33 -19.33 -2.65
C ALA A 260 7.78 -18.80 -1.32
N LEU A 261 8.09 -17.54 -0.98
CA LEU A 261 7.56 -16.85 0.20
C LEU A 261 6.21 -16.16 -0.09
N MET A 262 5.94 -15.81 -1.34
CA MET A 262 4.68 -15.20 -1.78
C MET A 262 3.51 -16.18 -1.67
N GLU A 263 2.29 -15.66 -1.55
CA GLU A 263 1.09 -16.47 -1.65
C GLU A 263 0.94 -17.05 -3.07
N PRO A 264 0.51 -18.32 -3.22
CA PRO A 264 0.44 -18.96 -4.54
C PRO A 264 -0.43 -18.24 -5.57
N GLN A 265 -1.44 -17.50 -5.13
CA GLN A 265 -2.32 -16.71 -5.99
C GLN A 265 -1.60 -15.51 -6.63
N ASP A 266 -0.63 -14.91 -5.92
CA ASP A 266 0.14 -13.76 -6.38
C ASP A 266 1.44 -14.21 -7.07
N ALA A 267 2.10 -15.26 -6.56
CA ALA A 267 3.31 -15.82 -7.17
C ALA A 267 3.08 -16.47 -8.54
N ASN A 268 1.91 -17.09 -8.80
CA ASN A 268 1.67 -17.81 -10.05
C ASN A 268 1.57 -16.88 -11.28
N PRO A 269 0.90 -15.71 -11.23
CA PRO A 269 0.96 -14.72 -12.30
C PRO A 269 2.39 -14.30 -12.61
N VAL A 270 3.16 -13.91 -11.61
CA VAL A 270 4.55 -13.48 -11.75
C VAL A 270 5.43 -14.58 -12.37
N ARG A 271 5.35 -15.83 -11.88
CA ARG A 271 6.08 -16.95 -12.48
C ARG A 271 5.76 -17.16 -13.95
N ARG A 272 4.52 -16.90 -14.37
CA ARG A 272 4.15 -16.99 -15.79
C ARG A 272 4.81 -15.89 -16.60
N LEU A 273 4.78 -14.65 -16.11
CA LEU A 273 5.38 -13.50 -16.78
C LEU A 273 6.87 -13.72 -16.99
N LEU A 274 7.60 -14.19 -16.00
CA LEU A 274 9.01 -14.56 -16.09
C LEU A 274 9.33 -15.64 -17.16
N THR A 275 8.34 -16.31 -17.73
CA THR A 275 8.58 -17.26 -18.86
C THR A 275 8.63 -16.58 -20.22
N TYR A 276 8.18 -15.35 -20.33
CA TYR A 276 8.20 -14.57 -21.55
C TYR A 276 9.48 -13.73 -21.63
N ARG A 277 9.76 -13.24 -22.82
CA ARG A 277 10.87 -12.30 -23.02
C ARG A 277 10.37 -10.89 -22.77
N GLU A 278 11.12 -10.09 -22.09
CA GLU A 278 10.83 -8.69 -21.74
C GLU A 278 10.41 -7.86 -22.96
N ASP A 279 11.05 -8.05 -24.15
CA ASP A 279 10.79 -7.31 -25.38
C ASP A 279 9.60 -7.85 -26.21
N THR A 280 8.67 -8.58 -25.60
CA THR A 280 7.48 -9.15 -26.25
C THR A 280 6.19 -8.77 -25.53
N ALA A 281 5.05 -8.91 -26.22
CA ALA A 281 3.73 -8.66 -25.62
C ALA A 281 3.48 -9.48 -24.37
N GLY A 282 4.07 -10.67 -24.26
CA GLY A 282 3.97 -11.53 -23.09
C GLY A 282 4.77 -11.03 -21.89
N GLY A 283 5.94 -10.38 -22.12
CA GLY A 283 6.73 -9.74 -21.08
C GLY A 283 6.10 -8.41 -20.61
N LEU A 284 5.60 -7.63 -21.56
CA LEU A 284 5.00 -6.31 -21.31
C LEU A 284 3.57 -6.35 -20.71
N MET A 285 2.91 -7.51 -20.65
CA MET A 285 1.49 -7.55 -20.30
C MET A 285 1.26 -7.57 -18.81
N ASN A 286 0.34 -6.73 -18.33
CA ASN A 286 -0.26 -6.91 -17.04
C ASN A 286 -1.21 -8.12 -17.04
N SER A 287 -1.08 -9.01 -16.07
CA SER A 287 -1.85 -10.25 -15.97
C SER A 287 -3.15 -10.14 -15.16
N ASP A 288 -3.45 -8.95 -14.59
CA ASP A 288 -4.68 -8.65 -13.83
C ASP A 288 -5.58 -7.58 -14.49
N PRO A 289 -5.96 -7.71 -15.77
CA PRO A 289 -6.89 -6.78 -16.40
C PRO A 289 -8.32 -6.97 -15.87
N ILE A 290 -9.21 -6.00 -16.11
CA ILE A 290 -10.63 -6.11 -15.75
C ILE A 290 -11.32 -7.14 -16.66
N ILE A 291 -11.71 -8.28 -16.10
CA ILE A 291 -12.31 -9.40 -16.83
C ILE A 291 -13.74 -9.66 -16.36
N LEU A 292 -14.66 -9.80 -17.30
CA LEU A 292 -16.06 -10.09 -17.03
C LEU A 292 -16.59 -11.24 -17.88
N LEU A 293 -17.60 -11.92 -17.35
CA LEU A 293 -18.41 -12.88 -18.10
C LEU A 293 -19.38 -12.16 -19.06
N PRO A 294 -19.77 -12.76 -20.19
CA PRO A 294 -20.61 -12.12 -21.19
C PRO A 294 -22.03 -11.78 -20.71
N ASN A 295 -22.47 -12.35 -19.60
CA ASN A 295 -23.75 -12.08 -18.95
C ASN A 295 -23.67 -11.00 -17.85
N ALA A 296 -22.50 -10.45 -17.57
CA ALA A 296 -22.35 -9.31 -16.68
C ALA A 296 -23.03 -8.06 -17.27
N THR A 297 -23.49 -7.17 -16.41
CA THR A 297 -24.13 -5.92 -16.79
C THR A 297 -23.12 -4.78 -16.96
N VAL A 298 -23.51 -3.76 -17.70
CA VAL A 298 -22.73 -2.51 -17.81
C VAL A 298 -22.53 -1.86 -16.43
N ALA A 299 -23.51 -1.98 -15.52
CA ALA A 299 -23.36 -1.47 -14.15
C ALA A 299 -22.28 -2.19 -13.36
N GLU A 300 -22.15 -3.51 -13.50
CA GLU A 300 -21.07 -4.31 -12.89
C GLU A 300 -19.71 -3.93 -13.48
N ALA A 301 -19.62 -3.79 -14.80
CA ALA A 301 -18.41 -3.30 -15.47
C ALA A 301 -17.96 -1.94 -14.94
N LEU A 302 -18.88 -0.97 -14.87
CA LEU A 302 -18.58 0.37 -14.36
C LEU A 302 -18.25 0.40 -12.87
N ALA A 303 -18.69 -0.57 -12.09
CA ALA A 303 -18.31 -0.69 -10.69
C ALA A 303 -16.83 -1.06 -10.54
N LEU A 304 -16.34 -1.99 -11.36
CA LEU A 304 -14.91 -2.40 -11.37
C LEU A 304 -14.00 -1.29 -11.93
N VAL A 305 -14.44 -0.60 -12.98
CA VAL A 305 -13.69 0.54 -13.56
C VAL A 305 -13.56 1.74 -12.59
N ARG A 306 -14.42 1.83 -11.59
CA ARG A 306 -14.39 2.90 -10.56
C ARG A 306 -13.49 2.57 -9.37
N ASP A 307 -12.83 1.46 -9.40
CA ASP A 307 -11.84 1.12 -8.38
C ASP A 307 -10.70 2.13 -8.43
N GLU A 308 -10.43 2.79 -7.31
CA GLU A 308 -9.41 3.84 -7.20
C GLU A 308 -7.98 3.26 -7.20
N GLU A 309 -7.84 1.96 -6.94
CA GLU A 309 -6.56 1.23 -6.97
C GLU A 309 -6.08 0.90 -8.38
N ARG A 310 -6.95 1.04 -9.42
CA ARG A 310 -6.61 0.75 -10.81
C ARG A 310 -6.11 1.97 -11.56
N THR A 311 -5.02 1.78 -12.31
CA THR A 311 -4.49 2.85 -13.17
C THR A 311 -5.48 3.24 -14.26
N PRO A 312 -5.45 4.48 -14.78
CA PRO A 312 -6.31 4.91 -15.88
C PRO A 312 -6.20 4.04 -17.13
N ALA A 313 -5.02 3.49 -17.41
CA ALA A 313 -4.79 2.62 -18.56
C ALA A 313 -5.48 1.26 -18.35
N ASN A 314 -5.28 0.61 -17.22
CA ASN A 314 -5.95 -0.64 -16.84
C ASN A 314 -7.47 -0.49 -16.77
N ALA A 315 -7.98 0.66 -16.30
CA ALA A 315 -9.43 0.95 -16.26
C ALA A 315 -10.03 1.35 -17.62
N SER A 316 -9.25 1.53 -18.68
CA SER A 316 -9.72 1.98 -19.99
C SER A 316 -10.52 0.93 -20.77
N LEU A 317 -10.22 -0.35 -20.57
CA LEU A 317 -10.82 -1.49 -21.24
C LEU A 317 -11.30 -2.54 -20.24
N VAL A 318 -12.43 -3.15 -20.58
CA VAL A 318 -12.95 -4.35 -19.89
C VAL A 318 -12.94 -5.50 -20.88
N PHE A 319 -12.37 -6.62 -20.47
CA PHE A 319 -12.25 -7.80 -21.32
C PHE A 319 -13.37 -8.79 -21.02
N VAL A 320 -13.97 -9.35 -22.05
CA VAL A 320 -15.08 -10.29 -21.94
C VAL A 320 -14.59 -11.68 -22.33
N THR A 321 -14.70 -12.63 -21.41
CA THR A 321 -14.22 -14.01 -21.60
C THR A 321 -15.27 -15.02 -21.16
N ARG A 322 -15.11 -16.27 -21.55
CA ARG A 322 -15.80 -17.38 -20.90
C ARG A 322 -15.07 -17.74 -19.59
N ALA A 323 -15.76 -18.44 -18.69
CA ALA A 323 -15.14 -18.96 -17.48
C ALA A 323 -14.01 -19.96 -17.81
N PRO A 324 -12.93 -20.00 -16.99
CA PRO A 324 -12.65 -19.17 -15.83
C PRO A 324 -12.31 -17.72 -16.21
N THR A 325 -12.44 -16.78 -15.26
CA THR A 325 -12.08 -15.36 -15.44
C THR A 325 -10.68 -15.02 -14.92
N GLU A 326 -10.05 -15.93 -14.21
CA GLU A 326 -8.65 -15.82 -13.83
C GLU A 326 -7.75 -16.14 -15.04
N THR A 327 -6.65 -15.41 -15.20
CA THR A 327 -5.69 -15.59 -16.31
C THR A 327 -4.81 -16.83 -16.08
N PRO A 328 -4.64 -17.71 -17.08
CA PRO A 328 -5.26 -17.76 -18.41
C PRO A 328 -6.76 -18.04 -18.33
N THR A 329 -7.55 -17.14 -18.93
CA THR A 329 -9.02 -17.24 -18.83
C THR A 329 -9.61 -18.40 -19.64
N GLY A 330 -10.93 -18.52 -19.66
CA GLY A 330 -11.62 -19.21 -20.73
C GLY A 330 -11.48 -18.42 -22.05
N ARG A 331 -12.23 -18.83 -23.08
CA ARG A 331 -12.10 -18.21 -24.40
C ARG A 331 -12.39 -16.71 -24.37
N TYR A 332 -11.48 -15.92 -24.92
CA TYR A 332 -11.65 -14.48 -25.14
C TYR A 332 -12.77 -14.21 -26.17
N LEU A 333 -13.61 -13.23 -25.90
CA LEU A 333 -14.76 -12.88 -26.74
C LEU A 333 -14.66 -11.45 -27.31
N GLY A 334 -13.80 -10.61 -26.76
CA GLY A 334 -13.57 -9.23 -27.14
C GLY A 334 -13.48 -8.30 -25.95
N ALA A 335 -13.29 -7.01 -26.20
CA ALA A 335 -13.15 -5.98 -25.18
C ALA A 335 -14.22 -4.91 -25.30
N VAL A 336 -14.41 -4.14 -24.24
CA VAL A 336 -15.33 -2.99 -24.22
C VAL A 336 -14.61 -1.79 -23.64
N HIS A 337 -14.45 -0.76 -24.46
CA HIS A 337 -13.84 0.49 -24.01
C HIS A 337 -14.78 1.23 -23.06
N ILE A 338 -14.25 1.87 -22.02
CA ILE A 338 -15.01 2.62 -21.01
C ILE A 338 -15.99 3.64 -21.63
N GLN A 339 -15.58 4.34 -22.70
CA GLN A 339 -16.46 5.28 -23.40
C GLN A 339 -17.69 4.59 -24.01
N ARG A 340 -17.60 3.33 -24.40
CA ARG A 340 -18.73 2.55 -24.87
C ARG A 340 -19.65 2.20 -23.70
N LEU A 341 -19.09 1.71 -22.58
CA LEU A 341 -19.86 1.43 -21.37
C LEU A 341 -20.66 2.64 -20.88
N LEU A 342 -20.07 3.84 -20.92
CA LEU A 342 -20.74 5.08 -20.51
C LEU A 342 -21.93 5.48 -21.41
N ARG A 343 -22.06 4.93 -22.61
CA ARG A 343 -23.14 5.20 -23.56
C ARG A 343 -24.25 4.14 -23.52
N GLU A 344 -23.99 2.99 -22.92
CA GLU A 344 -24.95 1.89 -22.85
C GLU A 344 -25.82 1.99 -21.57
N PRO A 345 -27.05 1.48 -21.59
CA PRO A 345 -27.89 1.41 -20.39
C PRO A 345 -27.23 0.53 -19.31
N PRO A 346 -27.31 0.91 -18.02
CA PRO A 346 -26.66 0.14 -16.93
C PRO A 346 -27.07 -1.33 -16.84
N MET A 347 -28.30 -1.66 -17.26
CA MET A 347 -28.83 -3.04 -17.23
C MET A 347 -28.54 -3.83 -18.53
N ALA A 348 -27.92 -3.19 -19.53
CA ALA A 348 -27.49 -3.91 -20.73
C ALA A 348 -26.37 -4.89 -20.38
N LEU A 349 -26.30 -5.99 -21.13
CA LEU A 349 -25.19 -6.94 -20.97
C LEU A 349 -23.94 -6.40 -21.65
N VAL A 350 -22.78 -6.59 -21.03
CA VAL A 350 -21.49 -6.18 -21.60
C VAL A 350 -21.23 -6.84 -22.96
N SER A 351 -21.73 -8.07 -23.16
CA SER A 351 -21.60 -8.79 -24.44
C SER A 351 -22.26 -8.07 -25.63
N ALA A 352 -23.24 -7.20 -25.40
CA ALA A 352 -23.86 -6.39 -26.46
C ALA A 352 -23.02 -5.17 -26.86
N ALA A 353 -22.09 -4.78 -26.03
CA ALA A 353 -21.19 -3.64 -26.23
C ALA A 353 -19.78 -4.04 -26.72
N VAL A 354 -19.48 -5.34 -26.77
CA VAL A 354 -18.17 -5.87 -27.16
C VAL A 354 -17.72 -5.36 -28.52
N ASP A 355 -16.50 -4.88 -28.59
CA ASP A 355 -15.79 -4.61 -29.84
C ASP A 355 -15.05 -5.87 -30.25
N VAL A 356 -15.44 -6.41 -31.41
CA VAL A 356 -14.82 -7.60 -31.99
C VAL A 356 -13.76 -7.26 -33.05
N GLU A 357 -13.60 -5.97 -33.36
CA GLU A 357 -12.61 -5.51 -34.35
C GLU A 357 -11.22 -5.33 -33.72
N LEU A 358 -11.14 -5.25 -32.40
CA LEU A 358 -9.88 -5.21 -31.68
C LEU A 358 -9.22 -6.60 -31.72
N GLU A 359 -8.20 -6.74 -32.57
CA GLU A 359 -7.46 -7.99 -32.70
C GLU A 359 -6.50 -8.18 -31.53
N PRO A 360 -6.53 -9.34 -30.85
CA PRO A 360 -5.59 -9.63 -29.76
C PRO A 360 -4.19 -9.92 -30.31
N LEU A 361 -3.18 -9.65 -29.47
CA LEU A 361 -1.79 -9.99 -29.76
C LEU A 361 -1.45 -11.41 -29.30
N ALA A 362 -0.49 -12.04 -30.01
CA ALA A 362 0.17 -13.25 -29.51
C ALA A 362 1.27 -12.87 -28.49
N PRO A 363 1.56 -13.70 -27.49
CA PRO A 363 2.52 -13.36 -26.44
C PRO A 363 3.97 -13.20 -26.95
N ASP A 364 4.31 -13.74 -28.10
CA ASP A 364 5.62 -13.61 -28.77
C ASP A 364 5.71 -12.41 -29.73
N THR A 365 4.67 -11.57 -29.81
CA THR A 365 4.68 -10.34 -30.61
C THR A 365 5.70 -9.35 -30.04
N MET A 366 6.61 -8.89 -30.90
CA MET A 366 7.72 -8.03 -30.48
C MET A 366 7.25 -6.61 -30.13
N LEU A 367 7.92 -5.95 -29.18
CA LEU A 367 7.64 -4.58 -28.71
C LEU A 367 7.42 -3.57 -29.85
N ASN A 368 8.24 -3.60 -30.90
CA ASN A 368 8.09 -2.69 -32.04
C ASN A 368 6.78 -2.93 -32.83
N GLU A 369 6.29 -4.17 -32.91
CA GLU A 369 5.02 -4.51 -33.55
C GLU A 369 3.86 -4.11 -32.66
N VAL A 370 3.95 -4.37 -31.35
CA VAL A 370 2.99 -3.90 -30.33
C VAL A 370 2.84 -2.38 -30.40
N THR A 371 3.95 -1.64 -30.36
CA THR A 371 3.98 -0.17 -30.44
C THR A 371 3.35 0.33 -31.74
N ALA A 372 3.72 -0.26 -32.88
CA ALA A 372 3.16 0.12 -34.17
C ALA A 372 1.65 -0.13 -34.25
N TYR A 373 1.18 -1.24 -33.69
CA TYR A 373 -0.25 -1.58 -33.64
C TYR A 373 -1.02 -0.58 -32.76
N MET A 374 -0.57 -0.33 -31.53
CA MET A 374 -1.19 0.63 -30.63
C MET A 374 -1.23 2.05 -31.22
N ALA A 375 -0.12 2.50 -31.80
CA ALA A 375 -0.04 3.82 -32.44
C ALA A 375 -0.96 3.94 -33.67
N THR A 376 -1.07 2.89 -34.49
CA THR A 376 -1.89 2.90 -35.73
C THR A 376 -3.36 3.04 -35.39
N TYR A 377 -3.84 2.40 -34.35
CA TYR A 377 -5.25 2.36 -33.98
C TYR A 377 -5.59 3.25 -32.79
N ASN A 378 -4.64 4.02 -32.27
CA ASN A 378 -4.78 4.88 -31.07
C ASN A 378 -5.30 4.10 -29.85
N LEU A 379 -4.72 2.94 -29.59
CA LEU A 379 -5.12 2.05 -28.50
C LEU A 379 -4.41 2.44 -27.20
N VAL A 380 -5.10 2.34 -26.08
CA VAL A 380 -4.56 2.56 -24.74
C VAL A 380 -4.16 1.23 -24.10
N ALA A 381 -4.86 0.17 -24.43
CA ALA A 381 -4.54 -1.19 -24.01
C ALA A 381 -4.90 -2.19 -25.10
N VAL A 382 -4.23 -3.35 -25.14
CA VAL A 382 -4.43 -4.41 -26.12
C VAL A 382 -4.39 -5.77 -25.43
N PRO A 383 -5.38 -6.66 -25.69
CA PRO A 383 -5.40 -7.99 -25.12
C PRO A 383 -4.29 -8.88 -25.70
N VAL A 384 -3.73 -9.73 -24.85
CA VAL A 384 -2.79 -10.79 -25.24
C VAL A 384 -3.47 -12.14 -25.05
N VAL A 385 -3.49 -12.98 -26.07
CA VAL A 385 -4.12 -14.31 -26.04
C VAL A 385 -3.17 -15.41 -26.43
N ASP A 386 -3.39 -16.60 -25.90
CA ASP A 386 -2.65 -17.80 -26.31
C ASP A 386 -3.21 -18.43 -27.61
N ALA A 387 -2.60 -19.54 -28.03
CA ALA A 387 -2.99 -20.28 -29.23
C ALA A 387 -4.42 -20.91 -29.16
N ASP A 388 -5.00 -20.98 -27.97
CA ASP A 388 -6.36 -21.49 -27.72
C ASP A 388 -7.40 -20.34 -27.55
N ASP A 389 -7.05 -19.12 -27.94
CA ASP A 389 -7.84 -17.89 -27.76
C ASP A 389 -8.16 -17.58 -26.27
N ARG A 390 -7.31 -17.94 -25.32
CA ARG A 390 -7.49 -17.60 -23.92
C ARG A 390 -6.73 -16.32 -23.58
N LEU A 391 -7.37 -15.40 -22.88
CA LEU A 391 -6.75 -14.15 -22.44
C LEU A 391 -5.67 -14.47 -21.39
N LEU A 392 -4.45 -14.01 -21.65
CA LEU A 392 -3.28 -14.11 -20.77
C LEU A 392 -3.11 -12.84 -19.93
N GLY A 393 -3.40 -11.68 -20.50
CA GLY A 393 -3.23 -10.38 -19.95
C GLY A 393 -3.57 -9.28 -20.96
N ALA A 394 -3.16 -8.07 -20.67
CA ALA A 394 -3.27 -6.92 -21.57
C ALA A 394 -2.00 -6.08 -21.49
N VAL A 395 -1.51 -5.60 -22.63
CA VAL A 395 -0.42 -4.60 -22.71
C VAL A 395 -1.05 -3.24 -22.70
N THR A 396 -0.57 -2.35 -21.85
CA THR A 396 -1.02 -0.96 -21.79
C THR A 396 -0.03 0.00 -22.44
N VAL A 397 -0.43 1.24 -22.65
CA VAL A 397 0.42 2.23 -23.34
C VAL A 397 1.55 2.73 -22.45
N ASP A 398 1.34 2.78 -21.15
CA ASP A 398 2.34 3.12 -20.14
C ASP A 398 3.47 2.10 -20.11
N ASP A 399 3.18 0.79 -20.00
CA ASP A 399 4.19 -0.28 -20.05
C ASP A 399 5.04 -0.21 -21.33
N VAL A 400 4.38 0.01 -22.49
CA VAL A 400 5.10 0.21 -23.76
C VAL A 400 5.99 1.44 -23.74
N LEU A 401 5.54 2.54 -23.12
CA LEU A 401 6.33 3.77 -23.03
C LEU A 401 7.55 3.58 -22.12
N ASP A 402 7.40 2.90 -21.01
CA ASP A 402 8.50 2.63 -20.09
C ASP A 402 9.61 1.82 -20.74
N HIS A 403 9.27 0.78 -21.49
CA HIS A 403 10.25 -0.01 -22.25
C HIS A 403 10.85 0.70 -23.49
N LEU A 404 10.24 1.78 -23.98
CA LEU A 404 10.77 2.57 -25.09
C LEU A 404 11.62 3.75 -24.64
N LEU A 405 11.42 4.23 -23.46
CA LEU A 405 12.19 5.34 -22.89
C LEU A 405 13.53 4.80 -22.36
N PRO A 406 14.58 5.63 -22.24
CA PRO A 406 15.82 5.22 -21.61
C PRO A 406 15.56 4.90 -20.13
N ASP A 407 16.21 3.88 -19.55
CA ASP A 407 16.04 3.39 -18.18
C ASP A 407 16.08 4.51 -17.12
N ASP A 408 16.81 5.59 -17.39
CA ASP A 408 16.89 6.77 -16.52
C ASP A 408 15.94 7.93 -16.92
N TRP A 409 14.91 7.67 -17.75
CA TRP A 409 14.04 8.73 -18.25
C TRP A 409 13.30 9.47 -17.12
N ARG A 410 12.87 8.76 -16.09
CA ARG A 410 12.22 9.33 -14.91
C ARG A 410 13.14 10.30 -14.18
N MET A 411 14.47 10.06 -14.20
CA MET A 411 15.48 10.83 -13.51
C MET A 411 16.13 11.92 -14.38
N ARG A 412 16.16 11.74 -15.72
CA ARG A 412 16.67 12.74 -16.67
C ARG A 412 15.80 13.99 -16.79
N GLN A 413 14.59 13.96 -16.30
CA GLN A 413 13.65 15.06 -16.42
C GLN A 413 13.92 16.22 -15.44
N GLY A 414 15.17 16.55 -15.10
CA GLY A 414 15.54 17.79 -14.42
C GLY A 414 15.14 19.07 -15.15
N LYS A 415 14.01 19.06 -15.87
CA LYS A 415 13.32 20.24 -16.46
C LYS A 415 11.88 19.91 -16.86
N HIS A 416 11.10 19.35 -15.99
CA HIS A 416 9.65 19.49 -16.13
C HIS A 416 9.25 20.97 -15.95
N PRO A 417 8.09 21.42 -16.52
CA PRO A 417 7.54 22.76 -16.23
C PRO A 417 7.29 23.00 -14.72
N HIS A 418 7.52 22.00 -13.87
CA HIS A 418 7.57 22.07 -12.41
C HIS A 418 9.01 21.83 -11.94
N ASP A 419 9.97 22.66 -12.38
CA ASP A 419 11.39 22.64 -11.96
C ASP A 419 11.62 22.86 -10.44
N GLU A 420 10.60 22.71 -9.65
CA GLU A 420 10.62 22.76 -8.20
C GLU A 420 9.82 21.55 -7.71
N LEU A 421 10.44 20.68 -6.93
CA LEU A 421 9.74 19.67 -6.12
C LEU A 421 8.45 20.29 -5.55
N PRO A 422 7.31 19.59 -5.55
CA PRO A 422 6.11 20.07 -4.89
C PRO A 422 6.46 20.56 -3.47
N PRO A 423 5.76 21.56 -2.93
CA PRO A 423 6.06 22.08 -1.59
C PRO A 423 6.15 20.98 -0.54
N GLU A 424 5.32 19.95 -0.69
CA GLU A 424 5.27 18.75 0.15
C GLU A 424 6.56 17.93 0.07
N ALA A 425 7.12 17.75 -1.13
CA ALA A 425 8.37 17.00 -1.34
C ALA A 425 9.59 17.79 -0.81
N ARG A 426 9.59 19.13 -0.89
CA ARG A 426 10.63 19.96 -0.27
C ARG A 426 10.62 19.81 1.25
N GLU A 427 9.43 19.81 1.86
CA GLU A 427 9.28 19.60 3.30
C GLU A 427 9.92 18.27 3.73
N VAL A 428 9.75 17.21 2.92
CA VAL A 428 10.38 15.89 3.16
C VAL A 428 11.90 15.96 3.07
N VAL A 429 12.45 16.58 2.04
CA VAL A 429 13.90 16.73 1.88
C VAL A 429 14.50 17.54 3.02
N GLU A 430 13.88 18.66 3.40
CA GLU A 430 14.31 19.49 4.53
C GLU A 430 14.30 18.69 5.85
N LEU A 431 13.26 17.89 6.11
CA LEU A 431 13.16 17.02 7.29
C LEU A 431 14.27 15.96 7.33
N LEU A 432 14.60 15.37 6.18
CA LEU A 432 15.68 14.38 6.05
C LEU A 432 17.06 15.03 6.29
N GLU A 433 17.31 16.23 5.76
CA GLU A 433 18.54 16.97 5.97
C GLU A 433 18.72 17.43 7.44
N GLU A 434 17.65 17.88 8.09
CA GLU A 434 17.68 18.24 9.52
C GLU A 434 18.02 17.06 10.42
N GLN A 435 17.53 15.86 10.11
CA GLN A 435 17.86 14.64 10.85
C GLN A 435 19.33 14.27 10.69
N ASP A 436 19.93 14.44 9.51
CA ASP A 436 21.35 14.21 9.29
C ASP A 436 22.23 15.19 10.05
N ALA A 437 21.87 16.46 10.10
CA ALA A 437 22.58 17.48 10.86
C ALA A 437 22.55 17.19 12.38
N GLY A 438 21.43 16.66 12.89
CA GLY A 438 21.27 16.29 14.29
C GLY A 438 22.12 15.10 14.70
N THR A 439 22.24 14.07 13.85
CA THR A 439 23.07 12.89 14.09
C THR A 439 24.57 13.17 14.00
N ALA A 440 24.99 13.98 13.04
CA ALA A 440 26.40 14.40 12.90
C ALA A 440 26.89 15.29 14.08
N GLY A 441 25.99 15.98 14.75
CA GLY A 441 26.28 16.77 15.96
C GLY A 441 26.55 15.93 17.19
N LEU A 442 25.91 14.78 17.32
CA LEU A 442 26.06 13.85 18.45
C LEU A 442 27.36 13.03 18.37
N GLU A 443 27.82 12.68 17.18
CA GLU A 443 29.08 11.94 16.99
C GLU A 443 30.32 12.80 17.27
N ARG A 444 30.25 14.12 17.08
CA ARG A 444 31.38 15.06 17.36
C ARG A 444 31.57 15.39 18.84
N THR A 445 30.59 15.15 19.68
CA THR A 445 30.68 15.42 21.11
C THR A 445 31.17 14.23 21.93
N GLY A 446 31.31 13.03 21.33
CA GLY A 446 31.75 11.79 22.01
C GLY A 446 33.25 11.51 22.03
N THR A 447 34.09 12.29 21.33
CA THR A 447 35.56 12.04 21.26
C THR A 447 36.37 13.19 21.86
N GLY A 448 36.23 13.41 23.16
CA GLY A 448 36.95 14.48 23.83
C GLY A 448 37.05 14.34 25.33
N THR A 449 37.52 13.22 25.85
CA THR A 449 38.13 13.15 27.21
C THR A 449 38.95 11.87 27.34
N GLY A 450 40.24 11.99 27.28
CA GLY A 450 41.18 10.89 27.46
C GLY A 450 42.57 11.40 27.79
N THR A 451 42.73 12.03 28.95
CA THR A 451 43.82 11.92 29.93
C THR A 451 45.24 12.11 29.44
N GLY A 452 45.76 13.30 29.65
CA GLY A 452 47.16 13.49 29.99
C GLY A 452 47.42 12.91 31.38
N THR A 453 48.45 12.05 31.53
CA THR A 453 49.08 11.76 32.78
C THR A 453 50.59 11.86 32.56
N GLU A 454 51.17 12.89 33.13
CA GLU A 454 52.57 13.01 33.41
C GLU A 454 53.03 11.85 34.31
N ALA A 455 54.20 11.33 34.03
CA ALA A 455 55.05 10.71 35.03
C ALA A 455 56.49 11.01 34.65
N GLY A 456 57.09 11.84 35.50
CA GLY A 456 58.52 12.13 35.48
C GLY A 456 59.31 11.09 36.18
N GLU A 457 60.66 11.21 35.98
CA GLU A 457 61.77 10.85 36.79
C GLU A 457 62.10 9.34 37.08
N GLY A 458 63.25 8.97 36.65
CA GLY A 458 64.02 7.81 37.06
C GLY A 458 65.10 7.44 36.09
#